data_886252d119d4665f41b665f2b095bdcb
#
_entry.id   886252d119d4665f41b665f2b095bdcb
#
_cell.length_a   1.000
_cell.length_b   1.000
_cell.length_c   1.000
_cell.angle_alpha   90.00
_cell.angle_beta   90.00
_cell.angle_gamma   90.00
#
_symmetry.space_group_name_H-M   'P 1'
#
loop_
_entity.id
_entity.type
_entity.pdbx_description
1 polymer ?
#
loop_
_entity_poly.entity_id
_entity_poly.type
_entity_poly.pdbx_seq_one_letter_code
_entity_poly.pdbx_strand_id
1 'polypeptide(L)'
;MCLGIPGKIIEITNVNHKLAIVDIAGVKRQVNIACIVNEQHPPEACIGDWVLVHVGFAMNRINEQQAAETLQLLQELAELSN
;
A
#
# COMPACT_ATOMS: atom_id res chain seq x y z
N MET A 1 -8.59 10.62 -12.99
CA MET A 1 -7.63 10.68 -11.88
C MET A 1 -7.61 9.35 -11.14
N CYS A 2 -6.44 8.79 -10.98
CA CYS A 2 -6.31 7.50 -10.31
C CYS A 2 -6.15 7.70 -8.81
N LEU A 3 -6.98 7.03 -8.04
CA LEU A 3 -6.88 7.04 -6.59
C LEU A 3 -6.03 5.85 -6.14
N GLY A 4 -5.09 6.10 -5.25
CA GLY A 4 -4.36 5.02 -4.62
C GLY A 4 -5.28 4.29 -3.64
N ILE A 5 -5.06 3.00 -3.50
CA ILE A 5 -5.81 2.17 -2.54
C ILE A 5 -4.88 1.87 -1.39
N PRO A 6 -5.28 2.14 -0.13
CA PRO A 6 -4.43 1.84 1.02
C PRO A 6 -4.22 0.35 1.19
N GLY A 7 -2.99 -0.03 1.46
CA GLY A 7 -2.65 -1.40 1.78
C GLY A 7 -1.52 -1.43 2.80
N LYS A 8 -1.43 -2.52 3.55
CA LYS A 8 -0.41 -2.71 4.58
C LYS A 8 0.61 -3.71 4.10
N ILE A 9 1.89 -3.32 4.15
CA ILE A 9 2.98 -4.21 3.77
C ILE A 9 3.15 -5.27 4.85
N ILE A 10 3.04 -6.54 4.47
CA ILE A 10 3.09 -7.66 5.41
C ILE A 10 4.31 -8.56 5.22
N GLU A 11 4.94 -8.51 4.05
CA GLU A 11 6.08 -9.37 3.75
C GLU A 11 6.90 -8.77 2.62
N ILE A 12 8.23 -8.93 2.69
CA ILE A 12 9.12 -8.57 1.58
C ILE A 12 9.47 -9.85 0.85
N THR A 13 9.11 -9.94 -0.42
CA THR A 13 9.33 -11.15 -1.22
C THR A 13 10.64 -11.10 -2.00
N ASN A 14 11.13 -9.92 -2.36
CA ASN A 14 12.39 -9.78 -3.07
C ASN A 14 13.01 -8.42 -2.75
N VAL A 15 14.08 -8.44 -1.96
CA VAL A 15 14.77 -7.22 -1.54
C VAL A 15 15.42 -6.51 -2.74
N ASN A 16 16.07 -7.28 -3.62
CA ASN A 16 16.80 -6.72 -4.75
C ASN A 16 15.87 -6.07 -5.77
N HIS A 17 14.74 -6.68 -6.04
CA HIS A 17 13.76 -6.14 -6.99
C HIS A 17 12.70 -5.27 -6.31
N LYS A 18 12.81 -5.10 -4.99
CA LYS A 18 11.92 -4.26 -4.20
C LYS A 18 10.46 -4.65 -4.36
N LEU A 19 10.20 -5.95 -4.16
CA LEU A 19 8.85 -6.51 -4.22
C LEU A 19 8.37 -6.89 -2.84
N ALA A 20 7.11 -6.64 -2.57
CA ALA A 20 6.49 -6.91 -1.27
C ALA A 20 5.07 -7.42 -1.45
N ILE A 21 4.58 -8.13 -0.45
CA ILE A 21 3.18 -8.50 -0.38
C ILE A 21 2.46 -7.44 0.45
N VAL A 22 1.37 -6.93 -0.10
CA VAL A 22 0.56 -5.90 0.54
C VAL A 22 -0.86 -6.45 0.73
N ASP A 23 -1.39 -6.26 1.92
CA ASP A 23 -2.79 -6.61 2.24
C ASP A 23 -3.66 -5.40 1.91
N ILE A 24 -4.48 -5.55 0.88
CA ILE A 24 -5.40 -4.51 0.43
C ILE A 24 -6.82 -4.98 0.72
N ALA A 25 -7.38 -4.48 1.81
CA ALA A 25 -8.75 -4.83 2.26
C ALA A 25 -8.98 -6.35 2.33
N GLY A 26 -8.02 -7.09 2.84
CA GLY A 26 -8.08 -8.53 3.00
C GLY A 26 -7.55 -9.32 1.81
N VAL A 27 -7.20 -8.67 0.70
CA VAL A 27 -6.65 -9.33 -0.48
C VAL A 27 -5.14 -9.07 -0.55
N LYS A 28 -4.37 -10.14 -0.64
CA LYS A 28 -2.91 -10.03 -0.69
C LYS A 28 -2.43 -9.93 -2.13
N ARG A 29 -1.63 -8.91 -2.40
CA ARG A 29 -1.09 -8.64 -3.73
C ARG A 29 0.40 -8.37 -3.67
N GLN A 30 1.13 -8.78 -4.70
CA GLN A 30 2.52 -8.42 -4.84
C GLN A 30 2.61 -7.01 -5.45
N VAL A 31 3.42 -6.16 -4.84
CA VAL A 31 3.50 -4.75 -5.20
C VAL A 31 4.97 -4.34 -5.24
N ASN A 32 5.33 -3.46 -6.16
CA ASN A 32 6.66 -2.88 -6.25
C ASN A 32 6.75 -1.70 -5.27
N ILE A 33 7.75 -1.73 -4.39
CA ILE A 33 7.92 -0.70 -3.36
C ILE A 33 9.12 0.22 -3.62
N ALA A 34 9.64 0.24 -4.84
CA ALA A 34 10.83 1.02 -5.18
C ALA A 34 10.65 2.53 -4.92
N CYS A 35 9.43 3.05 -5.04
CA CYS A 35 9.17 4.47 -4.84
C CYS A 35 9.23 4.91 -3.38
N ILE A 36 9.14 3.99 -2.43
CA ILE A 36 9.06 4.32 -1.01
C ILE A 36 10.28 3.88 -0.21
N VAL A 37 11.24 3.19 -0.83
CA VAL A 37 12.45 2.72 -0.14
C VAL A 37 13.62 3.64 -0.43
N ASN A 38 14.54 3.75 0.54
CA ASN A 38 15.79 4.49 0.41
C ASN A 38 16.79 3.98 1.45
N GLU A 39 17.97 4.60 1.54
CA GLU A 39 19.01 4.15 2.48
C GLU A 39 18.56 4.24 3.94
N GLN A 40 17.76 5.26 4.30
CA GLN A 40 17.27 5.42 5.65
C GLN A 40 16.06 4.54 5.95
N HIS A 41 15.37 4.04 4.89
CA HIS A 41 14.19 3.22 5.05
C HIS A 41 14.23 2.07 4.03
N PRO A 42 15.07 1.05 4.28
CA PRO A 42 15.24 -0.08 3.35
C PRO A 42 13.98 -0.97 3.32
N PRO A 43 13.90 -1.90 2.36
CA PRO A 43 12.69 -2.75 2.23
C PRO A 43 12.28 -3.44 3.53
N GLU A 44 13.23 -3.97 4.29
CA GLU A 44 12.91 -4.68 5.53
C GLU A 44 12.22 -3.79 6.57
N ALA A 45 12.50 -2.49 6.53
CA ALA A 45 11.89 -1.53 7.46
C ALA A 45 10.46 -1.18 7.05
N CYS A 46 10.02 -1.58 5.86
CA CYS A 46 8.68 -1.26 5.37
C CYS A 46 7.59 -2.19 5.89
N ILE A 47 7.94 -3.32 6.49
CA ILE A 47 6.94 -4.25 7.01
C ILE A 47 6.13 -3.57 8.10
N GLY A 48 4.81 -3.59 7.93
CA GLY A 48 3.88 -2.91 8.83
C GLY A 48 3.50 -1.50 8.38
N ASP A 49 4.16 -0.96 7.36
CA ASP A 49 3.84 0.36 6.83
C ASP A 49 2.55 0.32 6.00
N TRP A 50 1.77 1.38 6.12
CA TRP A 50 0.64 1.62 5.24
C TRP A 50 1.09 2.42 4.04
N VAL A 51 0.65 2.01 2.84
CA VAL A 51 1.03 2.66 1.59
C VAL A 51 -0.18 2.84 0.70
N LEU A 52 -0.11 3.81 -0.20
CA LEU A 52 -1.09 3.96 -1.27
C LEU A 52 -0.58 3.18 -2.48
N VAL A 53 -1.39 2.23 -2.95
CA VAL A 53 -1.03 1.36 -4.07
C VAL A 53 -1.79 1.81 -5.31
N HIS A 54 -1.06 1.96 -6.41
CA HIS A 54 -1.62 2.35 -7.69
C HIS A 54 -0.94 1.54 -8.80
N VAL A 55 -1.71 0.77 -9.52
CA VAL A 55 -1.25 -0.03 -10.69
C VAL A 55 -0.04 -0.90 -10.34
N GLY A 56 -0.10 -1.58 -9.18
CA GLY A 56 0.96 -2.50 -8.77
C GLY A 56 2.18 -1.84 -8.13
N PHE A 57 2.14 -0.53 -7.88
CA PHE A 57 3.22 0.22 -7.24
C PHE A 57 2.74 0.89 -5.97
N ALA A 58 3.56 0.79 -4.92
CA ALA A 58 3.36 1.60 -3.71
C ALA A 58 3.91 3.00 -4.00
N MET A 59 3.04 3.98 -4.06
CA MET A 59 3.43 5.33 -4.47
C MET A 59 3.98 6.17 -3.33
N ASN A 60 3.39 6.06 -2.14
CA ASN A 60 3.85 6.78 -0.97
C ASN A 60 3.36 6.09 0.30
N ARG A 61 4.08 6.34 1.40
CA ARG A 61 3.65 5.87 2.72
C ARG A 61 2.63 6.82 3.30
N ILE A 62 1.68 6.27 4.03
CA ILE A 62 0.67 7.03 4.76
C ILE A 62 0.61 6.51 6.19
N ASN A 63 -0.01 7.27 7.09
CA ASN A 63 -0.19 6.79 8.45
C ASN A 63 -1.49 5.95 8.54
N GLU A 64 -1.64 5.25 9.67
CA GLU A 64 -2.79 4.36 9.87
C GLU A 64 -4.12 5.12 9.83
N GLN A 65 -4.16 6.33 10.35
CA GLN A 65 -5.37 7.15 10.34
C GLN A 65 -5.77 7.53 8.91
N GLN A 66 -4.80 7.95 8.11
CA GLN A 66 -5.06 8.28 6.70
C GLN A 66 -5.55 7.06 5.94
N ALA A 67 -4.98 5.88 6.21
CA ALA A 67 -5.41 4.65 5.59
C ALA A 67 -6.86 4.32 5.94
N ALA A 68 -7.24 4.44 7.21
CA ALA A 68 -8.59 4.17 7.66
C ALA A 68 -9.60 5.13 7.04
N GLU A 69 -9.28 6.41 6.98
CA GLU A 69 -10.14 7.43 6.39
C GLU A 69 -10.35 7.19 4.89
N THR A 70 -9.28 6.83 4.19
CA THR A 70 -9.34 6.58 2.74
C THR A 70 -10.15 5.32 2.45
N LEU A 71 -9.96 4.25 3.21
CA LEU A 71 -10.72 3.02 3.05
C LEU A 71 -12.21 3.24 3.32
N GLN A 72 -12.54 4.04 4.34
CA GLN A 72 -13.93 4.37 4.64
C GLN A 72 -14.56 5.15 3.50
N LEU A 73 -13.86 6.12 2.94
CA LEU A 73 -14.35 6.91 1.81
C LEU A 73 -14.58 6.03 0.58
N LEU A 74 -13.65 5.13 0.28
CA LEU A 74 -13.80 4.21 -0.86
C LEU A 74 -15.01 3.30 -0.67
N GLN A 75 -15.25 2.83 0.55
CA GLN A 75 -16.40 2.00 0.87
C GLN A 75 -17.71 2.77 0.67
N GLU A 76 -17.77 4.02 1.11
CA GLU A 76 -18.93 4.88 0.92
C GLU A 76 -19.21 5.13 -0.56
N LEU A 77 -18.18 5.37 -1.35
CA LEU A 77 -18.33 5.56 -2.80
C LEU A 77 -18.85 4.30 -3.47
N ALA A 78 -18.40 3.11 -3.04
CA ALA A 78 -18.88 1.85 -3.57
C ALA A 78 -20.36 1.64 -3.25
N GLU A 79 -20.81 2.03 -2.05
CA GLU A 79 -22.21 1.94 -1.66
C GLU A 79 -23.08 2.88 -2.49
N LEU A 80 -22.58 4.07 -2.80
CA LEU A 80 -23.32 5.03 -3.63
C LEU A 80 -23.43 4.60 -5.08
N SER A 81 -22.53 3.74 -5.53
CA SER A 81 -22.50 3.25 -6.91
C SER A 81 -23.53 2.16 -7.18
N ASN A 82 -24.09 1.61 -6.14
CA ASN A 82 -25.14 0.57 -6.26
C ASN A 82 -26.54 1.21 -6.39
#